data_1d8383849a2a37d7765232e263a03984
#
_entry.id   1d8383849a2a37d7765232e263a03984
#
_cell.length_a   1.000
_cell.length_b   1.000
_cell.length_c   1.000
_cell.angle_alpha   90.00
_cell.angle_beta   90.00
_cell.angle_gamma   90.00
#
_symmetry.space_group_name_H-M   'P 1'
#
loop_
_entity.id
_entity.type
_entity.pdbx_description
1 polymer ?
#
loop_
_entity_poly.entity_id
_entity_poly.type
_entity_poly.pdbx_seq_one_letter_code
_entity_poly.pdbx_strand_id
1 'polypeptide(L)'
;MSKVLSSGSTIGILGGGQLGQMLSMAAARLGFKTHIFEPSANPPASNVSSGFTQAEYDDYDKLKKFASSVDVVTYEFENIPTGALDIIEKECEIFPSREALKISQDRLLEKKFINKLGFKTASFCEVSSQEGLIFALENLGTPSILKTRRFGYDGKGQVKLGATSNPKEIWESLGEKELILEGFVDFSHEISVIGSRSKDGQISCFDPGENVHKDGILRTTTVPANLTTQQKTDAVLITAKILESLNYIGVIGVEFFVANSTLIINEFAPRVHNSGHWTQNGCTVDQFEQHIRAIAGWNLGNGERHCDVIMENLIGDQINKTNDLIADGSVSLHLYGKVDIKPGRKMGHFNRIIK
;
A
#
# COMPACT_ATOMS: atom_id res chain seq x y z
N MET A 1 -25.61 -4.28 14.45
CA MET A 1 -25.39 -3.64 13.12
C MET A 1 -24.18 -2.72 13.27
N SER A 2 -23.21 -2.80 12.37
CA SER A 2 -22.06 -1.89 12.38
C SER A 2 -22.52 -0.45 12.15
N LYS A 3 -21.93 0.51 12.86
CA LYS A 3 -22.26 1.95 12.74
C LYS A 3 -22.01 2.42 11.30
N VAL A 4 -23.02 2.95 10.64
CA VAL A 4 -22.91 3.65 9.35
C VAL A 4 -22.71 5.13 9.65
N LEU A 5 -21.66 5.73 9.09
CA LEU A 5 -21.37 7.15 9.29
C LEU A 5 -22.27 8.04 8.43
N SER A 6 -22.74 9.14 8.99
CA SER A 6 -23.50 10.16 8.27
C SER A 6 -22.55 11.23 7.69
N SER A 7 -22.99 11.92 6.65
CA SER A 7 -22.33 13.15 6.19
C SER A 7 -22.14 14.12 7.35
N GLY A 8 -20.99 14.78 7.44
CA GLY A 8 -20.59 15.62 8.56
C GLY A 8 -19.79 14.90 9.64
N SER A 9 -19.76 13.55 9.67
CA SER A 9 -18.87 12.79 10.57
C SER A 9 -17.39 13.08 10.27
N THR A 10 -16.54 12.88 11.27
CA THR A 10 -15.10 13.13 11.18
C THR A 10 -14.32 11.81 11.12
N ILE A 11 -13.49 11.65 10.09
CA ILE A 11 -12.59 10.51 9.91
C ILE A 11 -11.20 10.92 10.39
N GLY A 12 -10.64 10.21 11.36
CA GLY A 12 -9.25 10.34 11.78
C GLY A 12 -8.32 9.59 10.84
N ILE A 13 -7.21 10.21 10.44
CA ILE A 13 -6.21 9.57 9.57
C ILE A 13 -4.84 9.64 10.26
N LEU A 14 -4.24 8.46 10.52
CA LEU A 14 -2.86 8.36 10.97
C LEU A 14 -1.94 8.44 9.76
N GLY A 15 -1.05 9.42 9.78
CA GLY A 15 -0.20 9.75 8.63
C GLY A 15 -0.74 10.94 7.84
N GLY A 16 0.19 11.79 7.44
CA GLY A 16 -0.11 13.07 6.78
C GLY A 16 0.52 13.19 5.39
N GLY A 17 0.95 12.10 4.77
CA GLY A 17 1.56 12.10 3.45
C GLY A 17 0.56 12.28 2.30
N GLN A 18 1.00 11.94 1.09
CA GLN A 18 0.16 12.09 -0.11
C GLN A 18 -1.08 11.18 -0.12
N LEU A 19 -1.01 9.99 0.50
CA LEU A 19 -2.18 9.10 0.56
C LEU A 19 -3.23 9.67 1.51
N GLY A 20 -2.80 10.18 2.67
CA GLY A 20 -3.68 10.89 3.61
C GLY A 20 -4.31 12.14 2.99
N GLN A 21 -3.55 12.88 2.15
CA GLN A 21 -4.07 14.01 1.38
C GLN A 21 -5.19 13.57 0.43
N MET A 22 -4.95 12.53 -0.37
CA MET A 22 -5.95 12.05 -1.34
C MET A 22 -7.16 11.41 -0.65
N LEU A 23 -6.98 10.72 0.49
CA LEU A 23 -8.07 10.24 1.33
C LEU A 23 -8.92 11.40 1.88
N SER A 24 -8.28 12.48 2.35
CA SER A 24 -8.98 13.67 2.84
C SER A 24 -9.79 14.35 1.74
N MET A 25 -9.25 14.44 0.52
CA MET A 25 -9.97 14.99 -0.63
C MET A 25 -11.18 14.12 -1.01
N ALA A 26 -11.03 12.80 -1.00
CA ALA A 26 -12.14 11.88 -1.25
C ALA A 26 -13.22 11.97 -0.16
N ALA A 27 -12.82 12.04 1.11
CA ALA A 27 -13.73 12.22 2.23
C ALA A 27 -14.54 13.53 2.11
N ALA A 28 -13.86 14.63 1.75
CA ALA A 28 -14.53 15.93 1.57
C ALA A 28 -15.58 15.91 0.44
N ARG A 29 -15.32 15.23 -0.68
CA ARG A 29 -16.31 15.03 -1.77
C ARG A 29 -17.58 14.31 -1.29
N LEU A 30 -17.45 13.43 -0.28
CA LEU A 30 -18.55 12.68 0.31
C LEU A 30 -19.20 13.39 1.52
N GLY A 31 -18.75 14.61 1.82
CA GLY A 31 -19.29 15.41 2.92
C GLY A 31 -18.76 15.03 4.30
N PHE A 32 -17.68 14.25 4.40
CA PHE A 32 -16.97 13.97 5.64
C PHE A 32 -15.92 15.02 5.95
N LYS A 33 -15.62 15.20 7.23
CA LYS A 33 -14.46 15.94 7.73
C LYS A 33 -13.30 14.96 7.95
N THR A 34 -12.07 15.45 7.89
CA THR A 34 -10.89 14.66 8.25
C THR A 34 -10.06 15.36 9.30
N HIS A 35 -9.46 14.59 10.20
CA HIS A 35 -8.50 15.03 11.19
C HIS A 35 -7.24 14.20 11.04
N ILE A 36 -6.11 14.86 10.76
CA ILE A 36 -4.82 14.21 10.54
C ILE A 36 -4.04 14.16 11.86
N PHE A 37 -3.40 13.02 12.14
CA PHE A 37 -2.41 12.85 13.21
C PHE A 37 -1.08 12.46 12.59
N GLU A 38 -0.05 13.31 12.74
CA GLU A 38 1.24 13.13 12.05
C GLU A 38 2.36 13.89 12.80
N PRO A 39 3.57 13.29 12.97
CA PRO A 39 4.71 13.95 13.60
C PRO A 39 5.24 15.16 12.83
N SER A 40 5.22 15.12 11.51
CA SER A 40 5.75 16.19 10.66
C SER A 40 4.92 17.48 10.77
N ALA A 41 5.58 18.64 10.81
CA ALA A 41 4.90 19.92 11.03
C ALA A 41 3.98 20.36 9.88
N ASN A 42 4.34 20.07 8.63
CA ASN A 42 3.62 20.52 7.43
C ASN A 42 3.42 19.36 6.45
N PRO A 43 2.66 18.31 6.81
CA PRO A 43 2.43 17.20 5.94
C PRO A 43 1.41 17.58 4.85
N PRO A 44 1.49 16.99 3.63
CA PRO A 44 0.56 17.29 2.53
C PRO A 44 -0.92 17.23 2.91
N ALA A 45 -1.31 16.27 3.75
CA ALA A 45 -2.70 16.06 4.14
C ALA A 45 -3.25 17.19 5.04
N SER A 46 -2.40 17.87 5.82
CA SER A 46 -2.85 18.98 6.67
C SER A 46 -3.42 20.18 5.90
N ASN A 47 -3.03 20.32 4.62
CA ASN A 47 -3.51 21.42 3.77
C ASN A 47 -4.96 21.24 3.30
N VAL A 48 -5.53 20.03 3.43
CA VAL A 48 -6.87 19.68 2.92
C VAL A 48 -7.76 19.04 3.98
N SER A 49 -7.28 18.94 5.22
CA SER A 49 -8.04 18.39 6.35
C SER A 49 -8.75 19.48 7.15
N SER A 50 -9.79 19.07 7.90
CA SER A 50 -10.52 19.97 8.80
C SER A 50 -9.82 20.15 10.15
N GLY A 51 -8.91 19.24 10.51
CA GLY A 51 -8.14 19.28 11.75
C GLY A 51 -6.77 18.62 11.57
N PHE A 52 -5.82 19.05 12.39
CA PHE A 52 -4.46 18.50 12.39
C PHE A 52 -3.90 18.47 13.82
N THR A 53 -3.39 17.32 14.23
CA THR A 53 -2.65 17.15 15.49
C THR A 53 -1.22 16.75 15.13
N GLN A 54 -0.27 17.65 15.43
CA GLN A 54 1.15 17.33 15.34
C GLN A 54 1.63 16.65 16.61
N ALA A 55 1.98 15.37 16.52
CA ALA A 55 2.55 14.60 17.63
C ALA A 55 3.21 13.31 17.16
N GLU A 56 4.12 12.78 17.96
CA GLU A 56 4.69 11.46 17.79
C GLU A 56 3.64 10.37 18.13
N TYR A 57 3.79 9.17 17.54
CA TYR A 57 2.85 8.06 17.74
C TYR A 57 2.93 7.41 19.12
N ASP A 58 3.88 7.81 19.98
CA ASP A 58 4.00 7.45 21.39
C ASP A 58 3.52 8.55 22.35
N ASP A 59 3.02 9.68 21.85
CA ASP A 59 2.30 10.69 22.63
C ASP A 59 0.85 10.21 22.87
N TYR A 60 0.71 9.30 23.84
CA TYR A 60 -0.55 8.62 24.12
C TYR A 60 -1.69 9.55 24.59
N ASP A 61 -1.35 10.67 25.21
CA ASP A 61 -2.36 11.66 25.63
C ASP A 61 -2.98 12.37 24.41
N LYS A 62 -2.13 12.77 23.45
CA LYS A 62 -2.64 13.37 22.21
C LYS A 62 -3.35 12.36 21.32
N LEU A 63 -2.85 11.10 21.26
CA LEU A 63 -3.53 10.02 20.54
C LEU A 63 -4.93 9.78 21.10
N LYS A 64 -5.07 9.73 22.42
CA LYS A 64 -6.37 9.56 23.07
C LYS A 64 -7.32 10.70 22.74
N LYS A 65 -6.86 11.97 22.84
CA LYS A 65 -7.65 13.15 22.47
C LYS A 65 -8.07 13.12 21.00
N PHE A 66 -7.15 12.74 20.11
CA PHE A 66 -7.44 12.58 18.70
C PHE A 66 -8.50 11.51 18.46
N ALA A 67 -8.32 10.28 18.99
CA ALA A 67 -9.24 9.18 18.79
C ALA A 67 -10.65 9.47 19.35
N SER A 68 -10.73 10.16 20.51
CA SER A 68 -12.01 10.57 21.09
C SER A 68 -12.72 11.70 20.33
N SER A 69 -12.02 12.40 19.41
CA SER A 69 -12.56 13.52 18.63
C SER A 69 -13.09 13.14 17.25
N VAL A 70 -12.96 11.87 16.85
CA VAL A 70 -13.33 11.38 15.53
C VAL A 70 -14.30 10.20 15.60
N ASP A 71 -15.02 9.92 14.53
CA ASP A 71 -16.03 8.86 14.48
C ASP A 71 -15.48 7.49 14.05
N VAL A 72 -14.36 7.47 13.32
CA VAL A 72 -13.60 6.30 12.88
C VAL A 72 -12.17 6.71 12.60
N VAL A 73 -11.22 5.80 12.81
CA VAL A 73 -9.81 6.02 12.46
C VAL A 73 -9.41 5.13 11.29
N THR A 74 -8.57 5.66 10.42
CA THR A 74 -7.84 4.92 9.39
C THR A 74 -6.38 5.36 9.35
N TYR A 75 -5.59 4.76 8.46
CA TYR A 75 -4.17 5.07 8.31
C TYR A 75 -3.73 5.04 6.85
N GLU A 76 -2.67 5.80 6.54
CA GLU A 76 -2.09 5.85 5.20
C GLU A 76 -0.77 5.09 5.04
N PHE A 77 -0.20 4.57 6.13
CA PHE A 77 1.08 3.84 6.13
C PHE A 77 1.06 2.68 7.12
N GLU A 78 1.94 1.68 6.89
CA GLU A 78 1.91 0.42 7.62
C GLU A 78 2.67 0.44 8.96
N ASN A 79 3.64 1.33 9.16
CA ASN A 79 4.58 1.25 10.28
C ASN A 79 4.09 1.95 11.55
N ILE A 80 2.80 1.77 11.89
CA ILE A 80 2.21 2.32 13.11
C ILE A 80 2.62 1.45 14.30
N PRO A 81 3.16 2.04 15.40
CA PRO A 81 3.46 1.29 16.61
C PRO A 81 2.22 0.64 17.23
N THR A 82 2.36 -0.59 17.71
CA THR A 82 1.23 -1.33 18.34
C THR A 82 0.65 -0.61 19.54
N GLY A 83 1.49 0.10 20.34
CA GLY A 83 1.03 0.91 21.47
C GLY A 83 0.07 2.03 21.09
N ALA A 84 0.25 2.62 19.89
CA ALA A 84 -0.69 3.62 19.38
C ALA A 84 -2.07 3.00 19.12
N LEU A 85 -2.10 1.80 18.54
CA LEU A 85 -3.34 1.07 18.28
C LEU A 85 -4.07 0.71 19.60
N ASP A 86 -3.31 0.34 20.66
CA ASP A 86 -3.88 0.03 21.99
C ASP A 86 -4.67 1.19 22.60
N ILE A 87 -4.26 2.41 22.30
CA ILE A 87 -4.95 3.62 22.77
C ILE A 87 -6.16 3.91 21.88
N ILE A 88 -5.99 3.87 20.57
CA ILE A 88 -7.05 4.23 19.61
C ILE A 88 -8.24 3.28 19.74
N GLU A 89 -8.01 1.96 19.80
CA GLU A 89 -9.07 0.94 19.84
C GLU A 89 -9.95 1.03 21.10
N LYS A 90 -9.49 1.69 22.18
CA LYS A 90 -10.29 1.97 23.38
C LYS A 90 -11.27 3.10 23.18
N GLU A 91 -11.01 4.02 22.27
CA GLU A 91 -11.77 5.24 22.07
C GLU A 91 -12.63 5.18 20.79
N CYS A 92 -12.13 4.51 19.72
CA CYS A 92 -12.72 4.57 18.41
C CYS A 92 -12.43 3.31 17.60
N GLU A 93 -13.31 2.93 16.65
CA GLU A 93 -13.02 1.89 15.65
C GLU A 93 -11.88 2.33 14.75
N ILE A 94 -10.97 1.41 14.43
CA ILE A 94 -9.90 1.61 13.45
C ILE A 94 -10.00 0.60 12.31
N PHE A 95 -9.91 1.08 11.08
CA PHE A 95 -9.89 0.26 9.88
C PHE A 95 -8.80 0.70 8.92
N PRO A 96 -8.11 -0.25 8.28
CA PRO A 96 -8.20 -1.71 8.46
C PRO A 96 -7.76 -2.17 9.87
N SER A 97 -8.07 -3.44 10.19
CA SER A 97 -7.87 -3.98 11.54
C SER A 97 -6.39 -4.09 11.92
N ARG A 98 -6.12 -4.09 13.24
CA ARG A 98 -4.80 -4.38 13.82
C ARG A 98 -4.18 -5.66 13.26
N GLU A 99 -4.97 -6.73 13.07
CA GLU A 99 -4.44 -8.01 12.58
C GLU A 99 -3.91 -7.90 11.15
N ALA A 100 -4.63 -7.19 10.28
CA ALA A 100 -4.17 -6.92 8.92
C ALA A 100 -2.86 -6.13 8.92
N LEU A 101 -2.76 -5.11 9.78
CA LEU A 101 -1.55 -4.32 9.93
C LEU A 101 -0.37 -5.15 10.48
N LYS A 102 -0.60 -5.96 11.52
CA LYS A 102 0.41 -6.82 12.12
C LYS A 102 1.00 -7.82 11.12
N ILE A 103 0.15 -8.42 10.30
CA ILE A 103 0.57 -9.38 9.27
C ILE A 103 1.42 -8.67 8.21
N SER A 104 0.98 -7.53 7.69
CA SER A 104 1.69 -6.80 6.63
C SER A 104 2.99 -6.14 7.08
N GLN A 105 3.13 -5.79 8.36
CA GLN A 105 4.34 -5.21 8.92
C GLN A 105 5.54 -6.16 8.94
N ASP A 106 5.32 -7.47 8.83
CA ASP A 106 6.36 -8.48 8.93
C ASP A 106 6.30 -9.45 7.74
N ARG A 107 7.29 -9.38 6.85
CA ARG A 107 7.35 -10.19 5.62
C ARG A 107 7.25 -11.68 5.88
N LEU A 108 7.74 -12.18 7.01
CA LEU A 108 7.64 -13.60 7.37
C LEU A 108 6.21 -13.98 7.74
N LEU A 109 5.53 -13.15 8.54
CA LEU A 109 4.13 -13.37 8.91
C LEU A 109 3.22 -13.28 7.70
N GLU A 110 3.46 -12.30 6.82
CA GLU A 110 2.73 -12.10 5.58
C GLU A 110 2.82 -13.33 4.66
N LYS A 111 4.04 -13.83 4.39
CA LYS A 111 4.23 -15.01 3.54
C LYS A 111 3.65 -16.29 4.17
N LYS A 112 3.82 -16.47 5.49
CA LYS A 112 3.18 -17.59 6.22
C LYS A 112 1.66 -17.51 6.11
N PHE A 113 1.07 -16.33 6.24
CA PHE A 113 -0.37 -16.11 6.07
C PHE A 113 -0.84 -16.44 4.65
N ILE A 114 -0.18 -15.92 3.63
CA ILE A 114 -0.50 -16.16 2.21
C ILE A 114 -0.42 -17.67 1.89
N ASN A 115 0.65 -18.34 2.31
CA ASN A 115 0.83 -19.78 2.07
C ASN A 115 -0.20 -20.63 2.82
N LYS A 116 -0.63 -20.22 4.03
CA LYS A 116 -1.72 -20.87 4.77
C LYS A 116 -3.05 -20.82 4.01
N LEU A 117 -3.26 -19.79 3.19
CA LEU A 117 -4.43 -19.69 2.31
C LEU A 117 -4.34 -20.56 1.06
N GLY A 118 -3.21 -21.26 0.85
CA GLY A 118 -2.95 -22.09 -0.31
C GLY A 118 -2.38 -21.34 -1.52
N PHE A 119 -2.00 -20.08 -1.37
CA PHE A 119 -1.43 -19.28 -2.45
C PHE A 119 0.09 -19.34 -2.45
N LYS A 120 0.68 -19.14 -3.63
CA LYS A 120 2.14 -19.17 -3.83
C LYS A 120 2.77 -17.82 -3.55
N THR A 121 3.90 -17.85 -2.82
CA THR A 121 4.85 -16.73 -2.71
C THR A 121 6.22 -17.18 -3.24
N ALA A 122 7.21 -16.30 -3.33
CA ALA A 122 8.60 -16.74 -3.41
C ALA A 122 8.88 -17.73 -2.28
N SER A 123 9.68 -18.78 -2.53
CA SER A 123 10.19 -19.65 -1.47
C SER A 123 10.98 -18.83 -0.46
N PHE A 124 10.90 -19.13 0.83
CA PHE A 124 11.56 -18.31 1.83
C PHE A 124 12.05 -19.12 3.04
N CYS A 125 13.07 -18.58 3.70
CA CYS A 125 13.58 -19.04 4.98
C CYS A 125 13.69 -17.87 5.95
N GLU A 126 13.35 -18.12 7.22
CA GLU A 126 13.63 -17.19 8.31
C GLU A 126 15.12 -17.19 8.64
N VAL A 127 15.69 -16.00 8.85
CA VAL A 127 17.12 -15.81 9.14
C VAL A 127 17.26 -14.95 10.37
N SER A 128 17.76 -15.51 11.47
CA SER A 128 17.96 -14.84 12.75
C SER A 128 19.41 -14.82 13.23
N SER A 129 20.31 -15.46 12.47
CA SER A 129 21.75 -15.45 12.73
C SER A 129 22.55 -15.61 11.44
N GLN A 130 23.87 -15.41 11.51
CA GLN A 130 24.77 -15.62 10.37
C GLN A 130 24.77 -17.09 9.91
N GLU A 131 24.78 -18.03 10.86
CA GLU A 131 24.70 -19.47 10.57
C GLU A 131 23.35 -19.82 9.93
N GLY A 132 22.27 -19.19 10.41
CA GLY A 132 20.95 -19.30 9.83
C GLY A 132 20.90 -18.82 8.36
N LEU A 133 21.65 -17.75 8.02
CA LEU A 133 21.76 -17.30 6.64
C LEU A 133 22.48 -18.32 5.75
N ILE A 134 23.59 -18.92 6.24
CA ILE A 134 24.31 -19.96 5.51
C ILE A 134 23.39 -21.15 5.23
N PHE A 135 22.72 -21.64 6.26
CA PHE A 135 21.75 -22.74 6.13
C PHE A 135 20.60 -22.41 5.16
N ALA A 136 20.08 -21.19 5.23
CA ALA A 136 19.03 -20.74 4.30
C ALA A 136 19.49 -20.69 2.85
N LEU A 137 20.75 -20.28 2.60
CA LEU A 137 21.36 -20.27 1.27
C LEU A 137 21.60 -21.69 0.74
N GLU A 138 21.98 -22.64 1.58
CA GLU A 138 22.10 -24.05 1.19
C GLU A 138 20.76 -24.65 0.75
N ASN A 139 19.66 -24.23 1.38
CA ASN A 139 18.32 -24.73 1.07
C ASN A 139 17.68 -24.06 -0.15
N LEU A 140 17.81 -22.74 -0.28
CA LEU A 140 17.14 -21.98 -1.34
C LEU A 140 18.02 -21.76 -2.56
N GLY A 141 19.34 -21.80 -2.39
CA GLY A 141 20.31 -21.52 -3.43
C GLY A 141 20.43 -20.03 -3.79
N THR A 142 21.12 -19.78 -4.91
CA THR A 142 21.30 -18.45 -5.51
C THR A 142 20.86 -18.47 -6.97
N PRO A 143 20.35 -17.38 -7.54
CA PRO A 143 20.19 -16.09 -6.90
C PRO A 143 19.05 -16.07 -5.85
N SER A 144 19.21 -15.26 -4.80
CA SER A 144 18.22 -15.06 -3.74
C SER A 144 18.25 -13.61 -3.26
N ILE A 145 17.27 -13.20 -2.47
CA ILE A 145 17.17 -11.83 -1.96
C ILE A 145 17.01 -11.90 -0.43
N LEU A 146 17.96 -11.32 0.30
CA LEU A 146 17.88 -11.18 1.74
C LEU A 146 17.22 -9.84 2.05
N LYS A 147 16.19 -9.86 2.90
CA LYS A 147 15.38 -8.67 3.24
C LYS A 147 15.26 -8.54 4.75
N THR A 148 15.18 -7.29 5.24
CA THR A 148 14.69 -7.04 6.60
C THR A 148 13.23 -7.47 6.69
N ARG A 149 12.84 -8.11 7.80
CA ARG A 149 11.45 -8.54 8.00
C ARG A 149 10.51 -7.35 8.13
N ARG A 150 10.99 -6.24 8.70
CA ARG A 150 10.20 -5.04 8.96
C ARG A 150 10.88 -3.79 8.42
N PHE A 151 10.11 -2.73 8.20
CA PHE A 151 10.57 -1.39 7.79
C PHE A 151 11.26 -1.29 6.42
N GLY A 152 11.22 -2.33 5.59
CA GLY A 152 11.69 -2.26 4.20
C GLY A 152 10.62 -1.64 3.29
N TYR A 153 11.01 -0.72 2.41
CA TYR A 153 10.13 -0.10 1.41
C TYR A 153 10.95 0.44 0.23
N ASP A 154 10.35 0.56 -0.94
CA ASP A 154 10.96 1.13 -2.16
C ASP A 154 12.39 0.58 -2.40
N GLY A 155 12.59 -0.75 -2.26
CA GLY A 155 13.89 -1.42 -2.47
C GLY A 155 14.90 -1.27 -1.32
N LYS A 156 14.58 -0.56 -0.25
CA LYS A 156 15.44 -0.43 0.94
C LYS A 156 15.34 -1.65 1.86
N GLY A 157 16.42 -1.94 2.56
CA GLY A 157 16.48 -3.08 3.49
C GLY A 157 16.53 -4.44 2.78
N GLN A 158 17.06 -4.49 1.56
CA GLN A 158 17.26 -5.74 0.82
C GLN A 158 18.58 -5.78 0.08
N VAL A 159 19.13 -6.99 -0.05
CA VAL A 159 20.37 -7.29 -0.79
C VAL A 159 20.17 -8.54 -1.64
N LYS A 160 20.54 -8.46 -2.93
CA LYS A 160 20.55 -9.61 -3.83
C LYS A 160 21.83 -10.42 -3.60
N LEU A 161 21.68 -11.72 -3.41
CA LEU A 161 22.78 -12.66 -3.24
C LEU A 161 22.98 -13.48 -4.53
N GLY A 162 24.24 -13.56 -4.94
CA GLY A 162 24.71 -14.42 -6.04
C GLY A 162 25.67 -15.49 -5.53
N ALA A 163 26.20 -16.32 -6.45
CA ALA A 163 27.09 -17.42 -6.10
C ALA A 163 28.41 -16.99 -5.41
N THR A 164 28.84 -15.74 -5.58
CA THR A 164 30.08 -15.19 -4.99
C THR A 164 29.84 -14.29 -3.79
N SER A 165 28.60 -14.19 -3.31
CA SER A 165 28.26 -13.35 -2.17
C SER A 165 28.84 -13.89 -0.88
N ASN A 166 29.38 -13.01 -0.01
CA ASN A 166 29.89 -13.38 1.30
C ASN A 166 28.77 -13.24 2.36
N PRO A 167 28.25 -14.33 2.91
CA PRO A 167 27.14 -14.27 3.86
C PRO A 167 27.45 -13.45 5.12
N LYS A 168 28.70 -13.47 5.59
CA LYS A 168 29.10 -12.72 6.79
C LYS A 168 29.02 -11.20 6.55
N GLU A 169 29.63 -10.69 5.50
CA GLU A 169 29.62 -9.26 5.18
C GLU A 169 28.19 -8.75 4.95
N ILE A 170 27.36 -9.58 4.31
CA ILE A 170 25.96 -9.21 4.04
C ILE A 170 25.13 -9.19 5.33
N TRP A 171 25.31 -10.18 6.22
CA TRP A 171 24.66 -10.20 7.53
C TRP A 171 25.00 -8.95 8.34
N GLU A 172 26.28 -8.60 8.44
CA GLU A 172 26.76 -7.39 9.12
C GLU A 172 26.19 -6.12 8.48
N SER A 173 26.12 -6.05 7.13
CA SER A 173 25.62 -4.86 6.41
C SER A 173 24.15 -4.54 6.65
N LEU A 174 23.32 -5.56 6.94
CA LEU A 174 21.91 -5.41 7.27
C LEU A 174 21.65 -5.23 8.78
N GLY A 175 22.70 -5.10 9.60
CA GLY A 175 22.64 -4.72 11.01
C GLY A 175 22.22 -5.85 11.94
N GLU A 176 22.51 -7.11 11.59
CA GLU A 176 22.35 -8.29 12.46
C GLU A 176 20.94 -8.41 13.07
N LYS A 177 19.92 -8.21 12.25
CA LYS A 177 18.51 -8.20 12.66
C LYS A 177 17.79 -9.46 12.19
N GLU A 178 16.55 -9.59 12.61
CA GLU A 178 15.64 -10.58 12.04
C GLU A 178 15.42 -10.30 10.55
N LEU A 179 15.81 -11.24 9.70
CA LEU A 179 15.77 -11.18 8.26
C LEU A 179 14.91 -12.32 7.67
N ILE A 180 14.64 -12.24 6.39
CA ILE A 180 14.05 -13.29 5.58
C ILE A 180 14.85 -13.43 4.30
N LEU A 181 15.26 -14.65 3.95
CA LEU A 181 15.83 -14.96 2.65
C LEU A 181 14.72 -15.44 1.73
N GLU A 182 14.60 -14.83 0.57
CA GLU A 182 13.64 -15.21 -0.47
C GLU A 182 14.37 -15.74 -1.70
N GLY A 183 13.89 -16.86 -2.24
CA GLY A 183 14.33 -17.35 -3.54
C GLY A 183 13.99 -16.33 -4.64
N PHE A 184 14.89 -16.16 -5.59
CA PHE A 184 14.65 -15.28 -6.73
C PHE A 184 13.51 -15.83 -7.59
N VAL A 185 12.55 -14.99 -7.90
CA VAL A 185 11.45 -15.31 -8.82
C VAL A 185 11.83 -14.78 -10.20
N ASP A 186 11.91 -15.68 -11.18
CA ASP A 186 12.04 -15.30 -12.58
C ASP A 186 10.65 -15.01 -13.15
N PHE A 187 10.35 -13.74 -13.37
CA PHE A 187 9.04 -13.27 -13.81
C PHE A 187 9.13 -12.44 -15.09
N SER A 188 8.06 -12.45 -15.87
CA SER A 188 7.96 -11.64 -17.09
C SER A 188 7.61 -10.19 -16.79
N HIS A 189 6.69 -9.97 -15.87
CA HIS A 189 6.24 -8.63 -15.45
C HIS A 189 5.57 -8.68 -14.08
N GLU A 190 5.38 -7.52 -13.49
CA GLU A 190 4.71 -7.34 -12.21
C GLU A 190 3.31 -6.77 -12.42
N ILE A 191 2.36 -7.21 -11.61
CA ILE A 191 1.01 -6.64 -11.60
C ILE A 191 0.56 -6.35 -10.18
N SER A 192 -0.48 -5.53 -10.06
CA SER A 192 -1.18 -5.35 -8.80
C SER A 192 -2.68 -5.32 -8.99
N VAL A 193 -3.41 -5.79 -7.98
CA VAL A 193 -4.86 -5.66 -7.86
C VAL A 193 -5.17 -4.80 -6.65
N ILE A 194 -5.99 -3.79 -6.86
CA ILE A 194 -6.57 -3.01 -5.77
C ILE A 194 -7.94 -3.59 -5.48
N GLY A 195 -8.12 -4.06 -4.25
CA GLY A 195 -9.38 -4.61 -3.77
C GLY A 195 -9.93 -3.83 -2.59
N SER A 196 -11.22 -3.90 -2.37
CA SER A 196 -11.91 -3.27 -1.25
C SER A 196 -12.95 -4.21 -0.65
N ARG A 197 -13.16 -4.11 0.67
CA ARG A 197 -14.22 -4.82 1.37
C ARG A 197 -14.89 -3.87 2.37
N SER A 198 -16.23 -3.86 2.35
CA SER A 198 -17.06 -3.06 3.25
C SER A 198 -17.34 -3.76 4.57
N LYS A 199 -17.95 -3.03 5.51
CA LYS A 199 -18.35 -3.56 6.83
C LYS A 199 -19.38 -4.70 6.75
N ASP A 200 -20.24 -4.71 5.73
CA ASP A 200 -21.24 -5.77 5.48
C ASP A 200 -20.70 -6.95 4.67
N GLY A 201 -19.42 -6.88 4.26
CA GLY A 201 -18.74 -7.97 3.55
C GLY A 201 -18.80 -7.90 2.03
N GLN A 202 -19.38 -6.85 1.43
CA GLN A 202 -19.29 -6.62 -0.01
C GLN A 202 -17.82 -6.46 -0.42
N ILE A 203 -17.42 -7.16 -1.49
CA ILE A 203 -16.07 -7.05 -2.07
C ILE A 203 -16.16 -6.46 -3.47
N SER A 204 -15.26 -5.54 -3.77
CA SER A 204 -15.08 -4.96 -5.09
C SER A 204 -13.58 -4.85 -5.40
N CYS A 205 -13.17 -5.31 -6.58
CA CYS A 205 -11.79 -5.19 -7.05
C CYS A 205 -11.75 -4.39 -8.34
N PHE A 206 -10.69 -3.64 -8.51
CA PHE A 206 -10.37 -2.96 -9.77
C PHE A 206 -9.63 -3.91 -10.72
N ASP A 207 -9.58 -3.56 -12.00
CA ASP A 207 -8.80 -4.30 -12.98
C ASP A 207 -7.31 -4.35 -12.57
N PRO A 208 -6.62 -5.49 -12.83
CA PRO A 208 -5.17 -5.57 -12.60
C PRO A 208 -4.41 -4.53 -13.42
N GLY A 209 -3.48 -3.85 -12.79
CA GLY A 209 -2.53 -2.94 -13.43
C GLY A 209 -1.15 -3.59 -13.58
N GLU A 210 -0.52 -3.43 -14.75
CA GLU A 210 0.86 -3.83 -15.00
C GLU A 210 1.81 -2.75 -14.48
N ASN A 211 2.76 -3.13 -13.65
CA ASN A 211 3.66 -2.24 -12.93
C ASN A 211 5.08 -2.32 -13.47
N VAL A 212 5.70 -1.18 -13.66
CA VAL A 212 7.12 -1.08 -13.98
C VAL A 212 7.83 -0.37 -12.84
N HIS A 213 8.76 -1.08 -12.20
CA HIS A 213 9.63 -0.53 -11.17
C HIS A 213 11.02 -0.21 -11.76
N LYS A 214 11.63 0.86 -11.27
CA LYS A 214 13.04 1.18 -11.51
C LYS A 214 13.68 1.57 -10.18
N ASP A 215 14.79 0.91 -9.87
CA ASP A 215 15.51 1.10 -8.60
C ASP A 215 14.61 0.88 -7.37
N GLY A 216 13.68 -0.11 -7.44
CA GLY A 216 12.71 -0.43 -6.39
C GLY A 216 11.54 0.55 -6.27
N ILE A 217 11.45 1.59 -7.11
CA ILE A 217 10.40 2.60 -7.06
C ILE A 217 9.46 2.42 -8.25
N LEU A 218 8.15 2.32 -8.01
CA LEU A 218 7.13 2.26 -9.05
C LEU A 218 7.22 3.50 -9.94
N ARG A 219 7.36 3.28 -11.24
CA ARG A 219 7.39 4.33 -12.27
C ARG A 219 6.07 4.48 -12.97
N THR A 220 5.55 3.38 -13.50
CA THR A 220 4.29 3.39 -14.25
C THR A 220 3.39 2.25 -13.82
N THR A 221 2.09 2.47 -13.95
CA THR A 221 1.07 1.42 -13.95
C THR A 221 0.22 1.57 -15.20
N THR A 222 0.14 0.52 -16.00
CA THR A 222 -0.67 0.47 -17.23
C THR A 222 -1.90 -0.40 -17.02
N VAL A 223 -3.06 0.11 -17.35
CA VAL A 223 -4.31 -0.63 -17.25
C VAL A 223 -5.05 -0.57 -18.59
N PRO A 224 -5.45 -1.71 -19.14
CA PRO A 224 -5.36 -3.06 -18.58
C PRO A 224 -3.93 -3.63 -18.61
N ALA A 225 -3.62 -4.51 -17.67
CA ALA A 225 -2.39 -5.30 -17.69
C ALA A 225 -2.42 -6.33 -18.83
N ASN A 226 -1.24 -6.69 -19.33
CA ASN A 226 -1.09 -7.75 -20.33
C ASN A 226 -1.23 -9.14 -19.67
N LEU A 227 -2.46 -9.57 -19.50
CA LEU A 227 -2.83 -10.83 -18.85
C LEU A 227 -3.82 -11.63 -19.69
N THR A 228 -3.76 -12.95 -19.58
CA THR A 228 -4.84 -13.81 -20.04
C THR A 228 -6.10 -13.60 -19.18
N THR A 229 -7.27 -13.92 -19.72
CA THR A 229 -8.54 -13.83 -18.97
C THR A 229 -8.47 -14.65 -17.67
N GLN A 230 -7.83 -15.82 -17.70
CA GLN A 230 -7.66 -16.67 -16.51
C GLN A 230 -6.80 -15.98 -15.44
N GLN A 231 -5.64 -15.45 -15.84
CA GLN A 231 -4.74 -14.73 -14.91
C GLN A 231 -5.42 -13.50 -14.28
N LYS A 232 -6.18 -12.74 -15.09
CA LYS A 232 -6.98 -11.63 -14.59
C LYS A 232 -7.98 -12.08 -13.52
N THR A 233 -8.73 -13.14 -13.82
CA THR A 233 -9.73 -13.71 -12.90
C THR A 233 -9.05 -14.21 -11.62
N ASP A 234 -7.95 -14.96 -11.75
CA ASP A 234 -7.23 -15.52 -10.61
C ASP A 234 -6.68 -14.42 -9.70
N ALA A 235 -6.08 -13.37 -10.27
CA ALA A 235 -5.55 -12.24 -9.48
C ALA A 235 -6.65 -11.55 -8.64
N VAL A 236 -7.81 -11.34 -9.24
CA VAL A 236 -8.98 -10.75 -8.56
C VAL A 236 -9.51 -11.69 -7.46
N LEU A 237 -9.66 -12.99 -7.75
CA LEU A 237 -10.14 -13.97 -6.78
C LEU A 237 -9.19 -14.17 -5.61
N ILE A 238 -7.87 -14.17 -5.86
CA ILE A 238 -6.84 -14.22 -4.81
C ILE A 238 -6.96 -12.99 -3.90
N THR A 239 -7.06 -11.80 -4.48
CA THR A 239 -7.23 -10.55 -3.73
C THR A 239 -8.50 -10.57 -2.89
N ALA A 240 -9.62 -11.00 -3.46
CA ALA A 240 -10.88 -11.16 -2.74
C ALA A 240 -10.76 -12.14 -1.56
N LYS A 241 -10.04 -13.26 -1.75
CA LYS A 241 -9.81 -14.25 -0.70
C LYS A 241 -8.94 -13.74 0.44
N ILE A 242 -7.93 -12.92 0.14
CA ILE A 242 -7.11 -12.24 1.17
C ILE A 242 -7.99 -11.28 1.99
N LEU A 243 -8.80 -10.43 1.33
CA LEU A 243 -9.74 -9.52 1.99
C LEU A 243 -10.72 -10.24 2.93
N GLU A 244 -11.29 -11.34 2.45
CA GLU A 244 -12.23 -12.17 3.20
C GLU A 244 -11.54 -12.79 4.43
N SER A 245 -10.34 -13.38 4.24
CA SER A 245 -9.61 -14.10 5.29
C SER A 245 -9.09 -13.18 6.39
N LEU A 246 -8.81 -11.91 6.08
CA LEU A 246 -8.45 -10.87 7.05
C LEU A 246 -9.67 -10.22 7.71
N ASN A 247 -10.89 -10.59 7.32
CA ASN A 247 -12.10 -9.84 7.68
C ASN A 247 -11.88 -8.32 7.47
N TYR A 248 -11.27 -8.00 6.35
CA TYR A 248 -10.75 -6.67 6.03
C TYR A 248 -11.87 -5.65 5.85
N ILE A 249 -11.63 -4.40 6.25
CA ILE A 249 -12.53 -3.27 5.96
C ILE A 249 -11.66 -2.13 5.45
N GLY A 250 -11.90 -1.71 4.21
CA GLY A 250 -11.08 -0.69 3.53
C GLY A 250 -10.56 -1.18 2.18
N VAL A 251 -9.53 -0.52 1.69
CA VAL A 251 -8.81 -0.85 0.44
C VAL A 251 -7.49 -1.51 0.75
N ILE A 252 -7.14 -2.54 -0.02
CA ILE A 252 -5.86 -3.25 -0.02
C ILE A 252 -5.23 -3.20 -1.40
N GLY A 253 -3.92 -3.10 -1.49
CA GLY A 253 -3.16 -3.36 -2.72
C GLY A 253 -2.43 -4.69 -2.61
N VAL A 254 -2.62 -5.59 -3.57
CA VAL A 254 -1.90 -6.89 -3.63
C VAL A 254 -1.02 -6.91 -4.85
N GLU A 255 0.27 -7.17 -4.66
CA GLU A 255 1.27 -7.22 -5.72
C GLU A 255 1.62 -8.66 -6.09
N PHE A 256 1.77 -8.90 -7.39
CA PHE A 256 2.06 -10.23 -7.95
C PHE A 256 3.19 -10.17 -8.96
N PHE A 257 3.99 -11.22 -8.98
CA PHE A 257 4.82 -11.57 -10.11
C PHE A 257 4.08 -12.50 -11.07
N VAL A 258 4.13 -12.23 -12.36
CA VAL A 258 3.65 -13.12 -13.40
C VAL A 258 4.82 -13.97 -13.89
N ALA A 259 4.87 -15.22 -13.41
CA ALA A 259 5.96 -16.15 -13.72
C ALA A 259 5.42 -17.34 -14.53
N ASN A 260 5.81 -17.42 -15.78
CA ASN A 260 5.29 -18.40 -16.75
C ASN A 260 3.74 -18.50 -16.74
N SER A 261 2.89 -18.95 -16.61
CA SER A 261 1.42 -18.85 -16.52
C SER A 261 0.90 -18.77 -15.09
N THR A 262 1.79 -18.60 -14.09
CA THR A 262 1.41 -18.64 -12.66
C THR A 262 1.52 -17.26 -12.03
N LEU A 263 0.59 -16.94 -11.14
CA LEU A 263 0.67 -15.77 -10.26
C LEU A 263 1.38 -16.16 -8.95
N ILE A 264 2.39 -15.38 -8.59
CA ILE A 264 3.12 -15.51 -7.33
C ILE A 264 2.92 -14.21 -6.56
N ILE A 265 2.37 -14.27 -5.36
CA ILE A 265 2.15 -13.07 -4.55
C ILE A 265 3.49 -12.58 -4.02
N ASN A 266 3.78 -11.30 -4.27
CA ASN A 266 4.95 -10.64 -3.71
C ASN A 266 4.65 -10.18 -2.28
N GLU A 267 3.75 -9.19 -2.13
CA GLU A 267 3.34 -8.61 -0.85
C GLU A 267 1.93 -8.01 -0.96
N PHE A 268 1.36 -7.59 0.16
CA PHE A 268 0.17 -6.75 0.15
C PHE A 268 0.33 -5.52 1.06
N ALA A 269 -0.23 -4.41 0.64
CA ALA A 269 -0.28 -3.17 1.40
C ALA A 269 -1.68 -2.98 2.00
N PRO A 270 -1.85 -2.94 3.33
CA PRO A 270 -3.17 -2.84 3.98
C PRO A 270 -3.70 -1.39 3.97
N ARG A 271 -3.69 -0.75 2.83
CA ARG A 271 -4.08 0.65 2.59
C ARG A 271 -4.29 0.89 1.10
N VAL A 272 -4.74 2.10 0.76
CA VAL A 272 -4.68 2.60 -0.62
C VAL A 272 -3.25 2.52 -1.16
N HIS A 273 -3.09 2.21 -2.45
CA HIS A 273 -1.78 1.87 -3.00
C HIS A 273 -1.42 2.75 -4.19
N ASN A 274 -0.10 3.02 -4.36
CA ASN A 274 0.40 3.86 -5.45
C ASN A 274 0.02 3.33 -6.83
N SER A 275 0.07 2.02 -7.01
CA SER A 275 -0.34 1.39 -8.28
C SER A 275 -1.84 1.48 -8.58
N GLY A 276 -2.65 1.94 -7.62
CA GLY A 276 -4.08 2.19 -7.77
C GLY A 276 -4.43 3.64 -8.13
N HIS A 277 -3.46 4.54 -8.30
CA HIS A 277 -3.75 5.95 -8.57
C HIS A 277 -4.41 6.19 -9.94
N TRP A 278 -4.24 5.28 -10.89
CA TRP A 278 -4.93 5.31 -12.17
C TRP A 278 -6.47 5.33 -12.03
N THR A 279 -7.00 4.78 -10.94
CA THR A 279 -8.44 4.72 -10.66
C THR A 279 -9.07 6.10 -10.54
N GLN A 280 -8.30 7.15 -10.17
CA GLN A 280 -8.80 8.52 -10.05
C GLN A 280 -9.34 9.09 -11.36
N ASN A 281 -8.84 8.60 -12.50
CA ASN A 281 -9.30 9.05 -13.80
C ASN A 281 -9.83 7.90 -14.68
N GLY A 282 -9.63 6.66 -14.27
CA GLY A 282 -10.08 5.47 -14.99
C GLY A 282 -11.39 4.88 -14.48
N CYS A 283 -11.86 5.28 -13.30
CA CYS A 283 -13.05 4.71 -12.66
C CYS A 283 -13.99 5.79 -12.14
N THR A 284 -15.28 5.47 -12.06
CA THR A 284 -16.29 6.37 -11.47
C THR A 284 -16.07 6.56 -9.97
N VAL A 285 -15.68 5.49 -9.28
CA VAL A 285 -15.31 5.49 -7.85
C VAL A 285 -13.87 5.05 -7.77
N ASP A 286 -12.99 5.96 -7.38
CA ASP A 286 -11.56 5.71 -7.23
C ASP A 286 -11.23 4.95 -5.92
N GLN A 287 -10.00 4.46 -5.79
CA GLN A 287 -9.58 3.70 -4.61
C GLN A 287 -9.71 4.48 -3.28
N PHE A 288 -9.54 5.81 -3.32
CA PHE A 288 -9.63 6.65 -2.13
C PHE A 288 -11.08 6.77 -1.68
N GLU A 289 -11.99 7.06 -2.61
CA GLU A 289 -13.43 7.09 -2.33
C GLU A 289 -13.93 5.70 -1.90
N GLN A 290 -13.45 4.63 -2.54
CA GLN A 290 -13.77 3.26 -2.17
C GLN A 290 -13.36 2.95 -0.72
N HIS A 291 -12.17 3.41 -0.30
CA HIS A 291 -11.70 3.26 1.08
C HIS A 291 -12.59 4.01 2.08
N ILE A 292 -12.92 5.27 1.78
CA ILE A 292 -13.80 6.08 2.64
C ILE A 292 -15.19 5.43 2.74
N ARG A 293 -15.78 4.97 1.64
CA ARG A 293 -17.06 4.26 1.65
C ARG A 293 -17.00 3.02 2.53
N ALA A 294 -15.96 2.20 2.38
CA ALA A 294 -15.78 0.97 3.14
C ALA A 294 -15.75 1.23 4.65
N ILE A 295 -14.91 2.16 5.12
CA ILE A 295 -14.77 2.46 6.56
C ILE A 295 -15.97 3.22 7.12
N ALA A 296 -16.68 3.99 6.30
CA ALA A 296 -17.93 4.65 6.69
C ALA A 296 -19.14 3.71 6.76
N GLY A 297 -19.00 2.46 6.27
CA GLY A 297 -20.11 1.49 6.20
C GLY A 297 -21.09 1.78 5.05
N TRP A 298 -20.63 2.47 4.00
CA TRP A 298 -21.40 2.73 2.78
C TRP A 298 -21.17 1.63 1.75
N ASN A 299 -22.11 1.51 0.78
CA ASN A 299 -21.95 0.58 -0.33
C ASN A 299 -20.75 0.96 -1.18
N LEU A 300 -20.02 -0.07 -1.63
CA LEU A 300 -18.88 0.10 -2.53
C LEU A 300 -19.34 0.42 -3.96
N GLY A 301 -18.48 1.09 -4.73
CA GLY A 301 -18.59 1.15 -6.18
C GLY A 301 -18.21 -0.20 -6.82
N ASN A 302 -18.51 -0.37 -8.09
CA ASN A 302 -18.29 -1.65 -8.81
C ASN A 302 -16.82 -1.93 -9.18
N GLY A 303 -15.93 -0.95 -9.10
CA GLY A 303 -14.51 -1.10 -9.48
C GLY A 303 -14.26 -1.14 -10.99
N GLU A 304 -15.28 -0.98 -11.82
CA GLU A 304 -15.14 -1.01 -13.28
C GLU A 304 -14.46 0.24 -13.81
N ARG A 305 -13.50 0.03 -14.73
CA ARG A 305 -12.90 1.16 -15.47
C ARG A 305 -13.76 1.54 -16.67
N HIS A 306 -13.76 2.80 -16.99
CA HIS A 306 -14.44 3.35 -18.19
C HIS A 306 -13.46 3.73 -19.30
N CYS A 307 -12.16 3.69 -19.07
CA CYS A 307 -11.11 3.97 -20.05
C CYS A 307 -9.81 3.23 -19.71
N ASP A 308 -8.93 3.11 -20.69
CA ASP A 308 -7.57 2.63 -20.50
C ASP A 308 -6.67 3.77 -20.04
N VAL A 309 -5.77 3.49 -19.08
CA VAL A 309 -4.97 4.53 -18.40
C VAL A 309 -3.53 4.10 -18.23
N ILE A 310 -2.61 5.02 -18.44
CA ILE A 310 -1.23 4.93 -17.93
C ILE A 310 -1.07 5.93 -16.80
N MET A 311 -0.79 5.46 -15.61
CA MET A 311 -0.35 6.26 -14.47
C MET A 311 1.16 6.33 -14.47
N GLU A 312 1.72 7.52 -14.29
CA GLU A 312 3.17 7.72 -14.13
C GLU A 312 3.47 8.57 -12.91
N ASN A 313 4.41 8.09 -12.06
CA ASN A 313 4.87 8.83 -10.90
C ASN A 313 5.89 9.90 -11.30
N LEU A 314 5.76 11.09 -10.74
CA LEU A 314 6.76 12.16 -10.80
C LEU A 314 7.74 12.02 -9.63
N ILE A 315 8.97 11.58 -9.93
CA ILE A 315 9.98 11.27 -8.93
C ILE A 315 11.06 12.36 -8.91
N GLY A 316 11.30 12.95 -7.74
CA GLY A 316 12.35 13.96 -7.54
C GLY A 316 12.18 15.15 -8.48
N ASP A 317 13.21 15.46 -9.28
CA ASP A 317 13.28 16.57 -10.22
C ASP A 317 12.30 16.49 -11.39
N GLN A 318 11.67 15.34 -11.64
CA GLN A 318 10.63 15.21 -12.66
C GLN A 318 9.43 16.14 -12.39
N ILE A 319 9.25 16.65 -11.18
CA ILE A 319 8.24 17.68 -10.86
C ILE A 319 8.41 18.94 -11.75
N ASN A 320 9.62 19.23 -12.22
CA ASN A 320 9.90 20.38 -13.09
C ASN A 320 9.26 20.25 -14.47
N LYS A 321 8.80 19.05 -14.88
CA LYS A 321 8.05 18.82 -16.13
C LYS A 321 6.58 19.21 -16.04
N THR A 322 6.13 19.75 -14.92
CA THR A 322 4.71 20.07 -14.66
C THR A 322 4.12 20.96 -15.76
N ASN A 323 4.86 21.98 -16.23
CA ASN A 323 4.36 22.88 -17.28
C ASN A 323 4.12 22.15 -18.62
N ASP A 324 5.01 21.24 -19.00
CA ASP A 324 4.87 20.44 -20.23
C ASP A 324 3.68 19.48 -20.11
N LEU A 325 3.48 18.88 -18.93
CA LEU A 325 2.34 18.00 -18.65
C LEU A 325 1.00 18.74 -18.66
N ILE A 326 0.96 19.97 -18.13
CA ILE A 326 -0.25 20.81 -18.17
C ILE A 326 -0.63 21.20 -19.60
N ALA A 327 0.35 21.39 -20.48
CA ALA A 327 0.12 21.68 -21.88
C ALA A 327 -0.47 20.50 -22.67
N ASP A 328 -0.35 19.28 -22.13
CA ASP A 328 -0.92 18.06 -22.71
C ASP A 328 -2.36 17.85 -22.20
N GLY A 329 -3.35 18.17 -23.03
CA GLY A 329 -4.76 18.07 -22.66
C GLY A 329 -5.29 16.65 -22.40
N SER A 330 -4.47 15.60 -22.62
CA SER A 330 -4.82 14.19 -22.31
C SER A 330 -4.34 13.74 -20.94
N VAL A 331 -3.72 14.62 -20.15
CA VAL A 331 -3.09 14.30 -18.86
C VAL A 331 -3.88 14.90 -17.70
N SER A 332 -4.17 14.06 -16.70
CA SER A 332 -4.68 14.50 -15.39
C SER A 332 -3.55 14.48 -14.38
N LEU A 333 -3.20 15.66 -13.83
CA LEU A 333 -2.06 15.87 -12.97
C LEU A 333 -2.47 15.91 -11.49
N HIS A 334 -1.72 15.21 -10.64
CA HIS A 334 -1.91 15.12 -9.18
C HIS A 334 -0.60 15.44 -8.47
N LEU A 335 -0.47 16.64 -7.95
CA LEU A 335 0.72 17.11 -7.23
C LEU A 335 0.50 17.01 -5.72
N TYR A 336 1.53 16.56 -5.00
CA TYR A 336 1.40 16.31 -3.56
C TYR A 336 1.76 17.52 -2.68
N GLY A 337 2.18 18.64 -3.26
CA GLY A 337 2.51 19.86 -2.51
C GLY A 337 3.75 19.74 -1.61
N LYS A 338 4.63 18.75 -1.86
CA LYS A 338 5.86 18.57 -1.10
C LYS A 338 6.89 19.63 -1.48
N VAL A 339 7.45 20.33 -0.48
CA VAL A 339 8.41 21.42 -0.70
C VAL A 339 9.79 20.89 -1.08
N ASP A 340 10.27 19.86 -0.38
CA ASP A 340 11.62 19.33 -0.58
C ASP A 340 11.65 18.37 -1.78
N ILE A 341 12.35 18.71 -2.83
CA ILE A 341 12.65 17.84 -3.95
C ILE A 341 13.87 16.98 -3.59
N LYS A 342 13.68 15.66 -3.44
CA LYS A 342 14.74 14.71 -3.11
C LYS A 342 14.76 13.56 -4.11
N PRO A 343 15.94 13.01 -4.48
CA PRO A 343 16.04 11.80 -5.29
C PRO A 343 15.18 10.66 -4.71
N GLY A 344 14.45 9.96 -5.55
CA GLY A 344 13.57 8.85 -5.15
C GLY A 344 12.24 9.28 -4.52
N ARG A 345 12.04 10.55 -4.14
CA ARG A 345 10.79 11.01 -3.51
C ARG A 345 9.69 11.20 -4.55
N LYS A 346 8.53 10.56 -4.34
CA LYS A 346 7.33 10.78 -5.14
C LYS A 346 6.78 12.18 -4.86
N MET A 347 6.77 13.04 -5.87
CA MET A 347 6.34 14.44 -5.79
C MET A 347 4.93 14.66 -6.32
N GLY A 348 4.47 13.75 -7.16
CA GLY A 348 3.16 13.73 -7.78
C GLY A 348 3.02 12.49 -8.66
N HIS A 349 1.92 12.40 -9.36
CA HIS A 349 1.69 11.48 -10.47
C HIS A 349 0.79 12.14 -11.50
N PHE A 350 0.75 11.55 -12.67
CA PHE A 350 -0.27 11.89 -13.65
C PHE A 350 -0.89 10.62 -14.25
N ASN A 351 -2.12 10.78 -14.70
CA ASN A 351 -2.86 9.76 -15.41
C ASN A 351 -3.06 10.23 -16.86
N ARG A 352 -2.64 9.40 -17.82
CA ARG A 352 -2.88 9.62 -19.25
C ARG A 352 -3.97 8.65 -19.70
N ILE A 353 -5.08 9.18 -20.19
CA ILE A 353 -6.14 8.38 -20.81
C ILE A 353 -5.70 8.02 -22.22
N ILE A 354 -5.79 6.71 -22.57
CA ILE A 354 -5.33 6.19 -23.86
C ILE A 354 -6.53 5.85 -24.76
N LYS A 355 -7.67 5.44 -24.16
CA LYS A 355 -8.93 5.13 -24.84
C LYS A 355 -10.12 5.44 -23.95
#